data_4da2f455d92447ea70afd8feff0bc53c
#
_entry.id   4da2f455d92447ea70afd8feff0bc53c
#
_cell.length_a   1.000
_cell.length_b   1.000
_cell.length_c   1.000
_cell.angle_alpha   90.00
_cell.angle_beta   90.00
_cell.angle_gamma   90.00
#
_symmetry.space_group_name_H-M   'P 1'
#
loop_
_entity.id
_entity.type
_entity.pdbx_description
1 polymer ?
#
loop_
_entity_poly.entity_id
_entity_poly.type
_entity_poly.pdbx_seq_one_letter_code
_entity_poly.pdbx_strand_id
1 'polypeptide(L)'
;MDAALFLCYNQKKSVNYERKKQMSDLYSELLVKKKQTGKDLAIKYGLIALTVIMVLGGLVLNALLLVPAIALGVACYFVIPKTDLEYEYLFVNGELDIDMIMSKSKRKRVKSLQLAEADLVAPLKSHRMDYYNSNQKLKVQDFSSGNPEHKRFAIIARDGADTCKVIIEPDETLAKTMRNTAPSKVFLE
;
A
#
# COMPACT_ATOMS: atom_id res chain seq x y z
N MET A 1 4.61 -32.38 44.66
CA MET A 1 4.28 -31.35 43.62
C MET A 1 3.74 -32.16 42.46
N ASP A 2 2.42 -32.09 42.26
CA ASP A 2 1.66 -33.06 41.50
C ASP A 2 1.95 -33.07 39.99
N ALA A 3 2.26 -34.26 39.48
CA ALA A 3 2.47 -34.53 38.04
C ALA A 3 1.28 -34.05 37.20
N ALA A 4 0.07 -34.06 37.76
CA ALA A 4 -1.13 -33.52 37.13
C ALA A 4 -1.14 -32.03 36.92
N LEU A 5 -0.59 -31.24 37.87
CA LEU A 5 -0.43 -29.79 37.77
C LEU A 5 0.63 -29.42 36.70
N PHE A 6 1.70 -30.20 36.60
CA PHE A 6 2.74 -29.98 35.58
C PHE A 6 2.26 -30.30 34.17
N LEU A 7 1.45 -31.36 33.99
CA LEU A 7 0.82 -31.68 32.72
C LEU A 7 -0.21 -30.65 32.31
N CYS A 8 -1.04 -30.16 33.22
CA CYS A 8 -2.04 -29.13 32.96
C CYS A 8 -1.37 -27.79 32.60
N TYR A 9 -0.24 -27.42 33.23
CA TYR A 9 0.54 -26.22 32.91
C TYR A 9 1.14 -26.30 31.50
N ASN A 10 1.74 -27.45 31.13
CA ASN A 10 2.32 -27.64 29.81
C ASN A 10 1.27 -27.68 28.71
N GLN A 11 0.12 -28.27 28.95
CA GLN A 11 -1.01 -28.26 28.02
C GLN A 11 -1.56 -26.86 27.81
N LYS A 12 -1.69 -26.06 28.86
CA LYS A 12 -2.08 -24.66 28.77
C LYS A 12 -1.07 -23.79 28.01
N LYS A 13 0.22 -24.08 28.18
CA LYS A 13 1.30 -23.40 27.47
C LYS A 13 1.34 -23.74 25.99
N SER A 14 1.12 -25.02 25.62
CA SER A 14 1.05 -25.44 24.22
C SER A 14 -0.17 -24.87 23.51
N VAL A 15 -1.34 -24.88 24.14
CA VAL A 15 -2.58 -24.28 23.58
C VAL A 15 -2.44 -22.77 23.38
N ASN A 16 -1.79 -22.07 24.32
CA ASN A 16 -1.53 -20.64 24.17
C ASN A 16 -0.47 -20.35 23.09
N TYR A 17 0.52 -21.23 22.90
CA TYR A 17 1.50 -21.11 21.83
C TYR A 17 0.87 -21.33 20.46
N GLU A 18 0.05 -22.38 20.30
CA GLU A 18 -0.70 -22.65 19.07
C GLU A 18 -1.71 -21.53 18.75
N ARG A 19 -2.39 -21.00 19.75
CA ARG A 19 -3.33 -19.86 19.57
C ARG A 19 -2.59 -18.58 19.17
N LYS A 20 -1.41 -18.30 19.76
CA LYS A 20 -0.54 -17.18 19.35
C LYS A 20 -0.02 -17.38 17.92
N LYS A 21 0.35 -18.61 17.55
CA LYS A 21 0.81 -18.95 16.20
C LYS A 21 -0.32 -18.79 15.18
N GLN A 22 -1.53 -19.28 15.46
CA GLN A 22 -2.69 -19.06 14.59
C GLN A 22 -3.09 -17.59 14.45
N MET A 23 -2.95 -16.77 15.50
CA MET A 23 -3.20 -15.32 15.41
C MET A 23 -2.13 -14.61 14.59
N SER A 24 -0.87 -15.08 14.61
CA SER A 24 0.19 -14.52 13.77
C SER A 24 0.06 -14.94 12.30
N ASP A 25 -0.53 -16.11 12.03
CA ASP A 25 -0.74 -16.63 10.68
C ASP A 25 -1.90 -15.93 9.94
N LEU A 26 -2.77 -15.20 10.66
CA LEU A 26 -3.90 -14.44 10.11
C LEU A 26 -3.66 -12.93 10.08
N TYR A 27 -2.52 -12.47 10.60
CA TYR A 27 -2.12 -11.06 10.62
C TYR A 27 -0.81 -10.87 9.86
N SER A 28 -0.81 -9.99 8.91
CA SER A 28 0.40 -9.57 8.19
C SER A 28 0.35 -8.08 7.91
N GLU A 29 1.46 -7.41 8.16
CA GLU A 29 1.64 -5.99 7.90
C GLU A 29 2.88 -5.80 7.02
N LEU A 30 2.76 -5.04 5.95
CA LEU A 30 3.83 -4.77 5.00
C LEU A 30 3.81 -3.32 4.56
N LEU A 31 4.95 -2.65 4.69
CA LEU A 31 5.16 -1.29 4.19
C LEU A 31 5.89 -1.32 2.85
N VAL A 32 5.29 -0.73 1.83
CA VAL A 32 5.85 -0.64 0.48
C VAL A 32 6.07 0.81 0.10
N LYS A 33 7.32 1.21 -0.08
CA LYS A 33 7.66 2.56 -0.49
C LYS A 33 7.50 2.72 -2.00
N LYS A 34 6.69 3.70 -2.43
CA LYS A 34 6.56 4.05 -3.84
C LYS A 34 7.86 4.64 -4.36
N LYS A 35 8.34 4.13 -5.49
CA LYS A 35 9.52 4.68 -6.17
C LYS A 35 9.20 6.08 -6.69
N GLN A 36 9.98 7.07 -6.25
CA GLN A 36 9.85 8.44 -6.74
C GLN A 36 10.22 8.47 -8.22
N THR A 37 9.31 8.98 -9.03
CA THR A 37 9.56 9.17 -10.45
C THR A 37 10.40 10.44 -10.66
N GLY A 38 11.18 10.51 -11.74
CA GLY A 38 11.92 11.74 -12.08
C GLY A 38 11.02 12.98 -12.18
N LYS A 39 9.75 12.80 -12.58
CA LYS A 39 8.73 13.88 -12.57
C LYS A 39 8.41 14.35 -11.16
N ASP A 40 8.28 13.44 -10.19
CA ASP A 40 7.99 13.80 -8.79
C ASP A 40 9.15 14.61 -8.18
N LEU A 41 10.40 14.20 -8.48
CA LEU A 41 11.60 14.93 -8.07
C LEU A 41 11.68 16.32 -8.74
N ALA A 42 11.40 16.39 -10.04
CA ALA A 42 11.40 17.66 -10.77
C ALA A 42 10.34 18.63 -10.23
N ILE A 43 9.12 18.16 -9.95
CA ILE A 43 8.05 18.95 -9.34
C ILE A 43 8.47 19.44 -7.96
N LYS A 44 9.00 18.55 -7.12
CA LYS A 44 9.43 18.87 -5.76
C LYS A 44 10.51 19.95 -5.74
N TYR A 45 11.62 19.71 -6.43
CA TYR A 45 12.76 20.65 -6.42
C TYR A 45 12.47 21.89 -7.24
N GLY A 46 11.74 21.79 -8.36
CA GLY A 46 11.34 22.94 -9.17
C GLY A 46 10.42 23.90 -8.40
N LEU A 47 9.46 23.37 -7.67
CA LEU A 47 8.54 24.19 -6.86
C LEU A 47 9.27 24.87 -5.71
N ILE A 48 10.20 24.19 -5.04
CA ILE A 48 11.03 24.77 -3.97
C ILE A 48 11.91 25.86 -4.55
N ALA A 49 12.63 25.61 -5.65
CA ALA A 49 13.52 26.58 -6.27
C ALA A 49 12.76 27.85 -6.71
N LEU A 50 11.59 27.68 -7.35
CA LEU A 50 10.74 28.78 -7.75
C LEU A 50 10.27 29.61 -6.55
N THR A 51 9.89 28.97 -5.47
CA THR A 51 9.49 29.68 -4.23
C THR A 51 10.64 30.49 -3.67
N VAL A 52 11.85 29.93 -3.60
CA VAL A 52 13.05 30.63 -3.11
C VAL A 52 13.37 31.81 -3.98
N ILE A 53 13.35 31.70 -5.31
CA ILE A 53 13.60 32.79 -6.25
C ILE A 53 12.59 33.92 -6.04
N MET A 54 11.30 33.60 -5.88
CA MET A 54 10.26 34.61 -5.66
C MET A 54 10.42 35.33 -4.31
N VAL A 55 10.83 34.62 -3.24
CA VAL A 55 11.11 35.25 -1.94
C VAL A 55 12.31 36.20 -2.03
N LEU A 56 13.43 35.73 -2.61
CA LEU A 56 14.62 36.56 -2.76
C LEU A 56 14.36 37.77 -3.66
N GLY A 57 13.64 37.60 -4.78
CA GLY A 57 13.22 38.66 -5.65
C GLY A 57 12.32 39.69 -4.95
N GLY A 58 11.42 39.20 -4.09
CA GLY A 58 10.55 40.07 -3.28
C GLY A 58 11.30 40.93 -2.27
N LEU A 59 12.37 40.40 -1.69
CA LEU A 59 13.20 41.14 -0.73
C LEU A 59 14.15 42.16 -1.41
N VAL A 60 14.66 41.83 -2.60
CA VAL A 60 15.69 42.65 -3.25
C VAL A 60 15.11 43.61 -4.28
N LEU A 61 14.12 43.21 -5.08
CA LEU A 61 13.62 43.98 -6.21
C LEU A 61 12.31 44.69 -5.88
N ASN A 62 11.28 43.96 -5.47
CA ASN A 62 9.95 44.54 -5.21
C ASN A 62 9.15 43.65 -4.26
N ALA A 63 8.70 44.22 -3.15
CA ALA A 63 7.88 43.49 -2.14
C ALA A 63 6.57 42.89 -2.71
N LEU A 64 6.07 43.38 -3.84
CA LEU A 64 4.89 42.83 -4.51
C LEU A 64 5.08 41.33 -4.91
N LEU A 65 6.33 40.91 -5.18
CA LEU A 65 6.67 39.52 -5.49
C LEU A 65 6.50 38.55 -4.30
N LEU A 66 6.37 39.07 -3.08
CA LEU A 66 6.09 38.24 -1.91
C LEU A 66 4.67 37.63 -1.93
N VAL A 67 3.74 38.29 -2.61
CA VAL A 67 2.36 37.78 -2.71
C VAL A 67 2.32 36.43 -3.46
N PRO A 68 2.87 36.28 -4.68
CA PRO A 68 2.95 34.98 -5.33
C PRO A 68 3.88 34.01 -4.61
N ALA A 69 4.91 34.47 -3.89
CA ALA A 69 5.76 33.59 -3.08
C ALA A 69 4.98 32.87 -1.97
N ILE A 70 4.06 33.59 -1.29
CA ILE A 70 3.17 32.97 -0.30
C ILE A 70 2.28 31.92 -0.95
N ALA A 71 1.67 32.18 -2.11
CA ALA A 71 0.85 31.24 -2.83
C ALA A 71 1.63 29.96 -3.22
N LEU A 72 2.89 30.12 -3.69
CA LEU A 72 3.80 29.01 -3.97
C LEU A 72 4.17 28.24 -2.71
N GLY A 73 4.39 28.89 -1.58
CA GLY A 73 4.64 28.25 -0.28
C GLY A 73 3.46 27.35 0.15
N VAL A 74 2.23 27.85 -0.02
CA VAL A 74 1.02 27.04 0.21
C VAL A 74 0.96 25.87 -0.75
N ALA A 75 1.28 26.07 -2.03
CA ALA A 75 1.34 24.98 -3.01
C ALA A 75 2.38 23.92 -2.63
N CYS A 76 3.58 24.32 -2.15
CA CYS A 76 4.60 23.42 -1.63
C CYS A 76 4.04 22.53 -0.49
N TYR A 77 3.32 23.13 0.44
CA TYR A 77 2.74 22.40 1.58
C TYR A 77 1.77 21.27 1.15
N PHE A 78 1.01 21.47 0.08
CA PHE A 78 0.06 20.48 -0.41
C PHE A 78 0.64 19.49 -1.43
N VAL A 79 1.63 19.92 -2.23
CA VAL A 79 2.18 19.12 -3.33
C VAL A 79 3.32 18.23 -2.86
N ILE A 80 4.25 18.75 -2.05
CA ILE A 80 5.43 17.99 -1.62
C ILE A 80 5.08 16.67 -0.91
N PRO A 81 4.09 16.59 0.01
CA PRO A 81 3.74 15.34 0.64
C PRO A 81 3.24 14.25 -0.32
N LYS A 82 2.69 14.64 -1.46
CA LYS A 82 2.20 13.71 -2.49
C LYS A 82 3.32 13.11 -3.34
N THR A 83 4.54 13.64 -3.25
CA THR A 83 5.70 13.10 -3.98
C THR A 83 6.45 12.01 -3.19
N ASP A 84 6.19 11.86 -1.90
CA ASP A 84 6.79 10.83 -1.04
C ASP A 84 5.66 9.99 -0.44
N LEU A 85 5.29 8.92 -1.16
CA LEU A 85 4.19 8.02 -0.82
C LEU A 85 4.74 6.67 -0.38
N GLU A 86 4.13 6.13 0.66
CA GLU A 86 4.31 4.76 1.11
C GLU A 86 2.92 4.10 1.21
N TYR A 87 2.83 2.83 0.84
CA TYR A 87 1.61 2.04 1.01
C TYR A 87 1.84 1.02 2.11
N GLU A 88 0.90 0.93 3.01
CA GLU A 88 0.89 -0.07 4.07
C GLU A 88 -0.27 -1.02 3.82
N TYR A 89 0.07 -2.30 3.75
CA TYR A 89 -0.89 -3.38 3.62
C TYR A 89 -1.08 -4.00 4.98
N LEU A 90 -2.30 -3.97 5.45
CA LEU A 90 -2.72 -4.60 6.70
C LEU A 90 -3.69 -5.73 6.35
N PHE A 91 -3.25 -6.96 6.54
CA PHE A 91 -4.07 -8.13 6.28
C PHE A 91 -4.49 -8.80 7.57
N VAL A 92 -5.79 -8.86 7.81
CA VAL A 92 -6.38 -9.42 9.04
C VAL A 92 -7.62 -10.23 8.68
N ASN A 93 -7.65 -11.50 9.06
CA ASN A 93 -8.83 -12.38 8.92
C ASN A 93 -9.46 -12.40 7.51
N GLY A 94 -8.65 -12.26 6.46
CA GLY A 94 -9.13 -12.26 5.08
C GLY A 94 -9.51 -10.89 4.52
N GLU A 95 -9.40 -9.86 5.32
CA GLU A 95 -9.56 -8.46 4.89
C GLU A 95 -8.18 -7.83 4.65
N LEU A 96 -8.01 -7.25 3.48
CA LEU A 96 -6.83 -6.49 3.10
C LEU A 96 -7.16 -5.00 3.09
N ASP A 97 -6.63 -4.29 4.07
CA ASP A 97 -6.66 -2.83 4.13
C ASP A 97 -5.41 -2.26 3.49
N ILE A 98 -5.57 -1.25 2.66
CA ILE A 98 -4.48 -0.52 2.04
C ILE A 98 -4.54 0.93 2.50
N ASP A 99 -3.53 1.32 3.26
CA ASP A 99 -3.36 2.68 3.74
C ASP A 99 -2.26 3.38 2.94
N MET A 100 -2.50 4.61 2.54
CA MET A 100 -1.52 5.48 1.91
C MET A 100 -0.93 6.44 2.95
N ILE A 101 0.38 6.40 3.09
CA ILE A 101 1.14 7.27 4.00
C ILE A 101 1.87 8.32 3.16
N MET A 102 1.58 9.59 3.42
CA MET A 102 2.19 10.73 2.73
C MET A 102 3.24 11.36 3.63
N SER A 103 4.50 11.45 3.14
CA SER A 103 5.65 12.02 3.88
C SER A 103 5.75 11.51 5.31
N LYS A 104 5.50 10.22 5.55
CA LYS A 104 5.59 9.53 6.86
C LYS A 104 4.74 10.15 7.97
N SER A 105 3.82 11.05 7.67
CA SER A 105 3.07 11.79 8.69
C SER A 105 1.55 11.72 8.53
N LYS A 106 1.03 11.72 7.31
CA LYS A 106 -0.42 11.69 7.04
C LYS A 106 -0.80 10.32 6.50
N ARG A 107 -1.62 9.59 7.24
CA ARG A 107 -2.15 8.28 6.88
C ARG A 107 -3.60 8.41 6.41
N LYS A 108 -3.93 7.75 5.31
CA LYS A 108 -5.29 7.71 4.78
C LYS A 108 -5.57 6.32 4.22
N ARG A 109 -6.64 5.67 4.70
CA ARG A 109 -7.14 4.45 4.09
C ARG A 109 -7.64 4.74 2.68
N VAL A 110 -7.12 4.02 1.70
CA VAL A 110 -7.45 4.19 0.28
C VAL A 110 -8.27 3.05 -0.28
N LYS A 111 -8.14 1.85 0.28
CA LYS A 111 -8.93 0.69 -0.11
C LYS A 111 -9.03 -0.31 1.04
N SER A 112 -10.16 -0.99 1.13
CA SER A 112 -10.38 -2.19 1.93
C SER A 112 -11.02 -3.24 1.03
N LEU A 113 -10.51 -4.48 1.09
CA LEU A 113 -10.92 -5.58 0.22
C LEU A 113 -11.06 -6.85 1.03
N GLN A 114 -12.18 -7.54 0.88
CA GLN A 114 -12.35 -8.89 1.39
C GLN A 114 -11.90 -9.90 0.35
N LEU A 115 -10.90 -10.74 0.67
CA LEU A 115 -10.42 -11.77 -0.25
C LEU A 115 -11.50 -12.78 -0.64
N ALA A 116 -12.46 -13.03 0.25
CA ALA A 116 -13.59 -13.89 -0.02
C ALA A 116 -14.47 -13.37 -1.18
N GLU A 117 -14.53 -12.06 -1.38
CA GLU A 117 -15.31 -11.39 -2.43
C GLU A 117 -14.50 -11.15 -3.71
N ALA A 118 -13.17 -11.33 -3.66
CA ALA A 118 -12.33 -11.22 -4.84
C ALA A 118 -12.64 -12.35 -5.84
N ASP A 119 -12.64 -12.04 -7.12
CA ASP A 119 -12.80 -13.02 -8.18
C ASP A 119 -11.50 -13.81 -8.40
N LEU A 120 -10.35 -13.12 -8.37
CA LEU A 120 -9.03 -13.71 -8.61
C LEU A 120 -7.94 -12.85 -7.98
N VAL A 121 -6.92 -13.52 -7.42
CA VAL A 121 -5.66 -12.92 -6.98
C VAL A 121 -4.51 -13.72 -7.57
N ALA A 122 -3.70 -13.08 -8.42
CA ALA A 122 -2.56 -13.75 -9.05
C ALA A 122 -1.45 -12.74 -9.43
N PRO A 123 -0.23 -13.22 -9.69
CA PRO A 123 0.82 -12.38 -10.24
C PRO A 123 0.40 -11.73 -11.55
N LEU A 124 0.79 -10.45 -11.76
CA LEU A 124 0.44 -9.70 -12.99
C LEU A 124 0.84 -10.41 -14.29
N LYS A 125 1.91 -11.21 -14.25
CA LYS A 125 2.45 -11.94 -15.41
C LYS A 125 1.86 -13.35 -15.55
N SER A 126 0.93 -13.75 -14.67
CA SER A 126 0.29 -15.06 -14.75
C SER A 126 -0.69 -15.12 -15.92
N HIS A 127 -0.76 -16.26 -16.63
CA HIS A 127 -1.76 -16.51 -17.69
C HIS A 127 -3.22 -16.33 -17.20
N ARG A 128 -3.45 -16.50 -15.91
CA ARG A 128 -4.78 -16.28 -15.31
C ARG A 128 -5.22 -14.82 -15.39
N MET A 129 -4.27 -13.89 -15.53
CA MET A 129 -4.53 -12.46 -15.66
C MET A 129 -4.69 -11.97 -17.10
N ASP A 130 -4.44 -12.80 -18.12
CA ASP A 130 -4.43 -12.39 -19.54
C ASP A 130 -5.77 -11.79 -19.95
N TYR A 131 -6.88 -12.40 -19.55
CA TYR A 131 -8.22 -11.87 -19.79
C TYR A 131 -8.43 -10.47 -19.20
N TYR A 132 -8.02 -10.27 -17.94
CA TYR A 132 -8.16 -9.01 -17.23
C TYR A 132 -7.13 -7.97 -17.69
N ASN A 133 -5.95 -8.40 -18.13
CA ASN A 133 -4.93 -7.50 -18.68
C ASN A 133 -5.36 -6.93 -20.04
N SER A 134 -6.09 -7.70 -20.84
CA SER A 134 -6.60 -7.28 -22.15
C SER A 134 -7.83 -6.38 -22.05
N ASN A 135 -8.52 -6.34 -20.91
CA ASN A 135 -9.74 -5.56 -20.74
C ASN A 135 -9.44 -4.12 -20.33
N GLN A 136 -9.43 -3.22 -21.31
CA GLN A 136 -9.16 -1.78 -21.11
C GLN A 136 -10.26 -1.03 -20.31
N LYS A 137 -11.44 -1.63 -20.10
CA LYS A 137 -12.53 -1.02 -19.35
C LYS A 137 -12.38 -1.17 -17.84
N LEU A 138 -11.47 -2.02 -17.38
CA LEU A 138 -11.24 -2.22 -15.96
C LEU A 138 -10.57 -0.99 -15.33
N LYS A 139 -11.16 -0.51 -14.24
CA LYS A 139 -10.55 0.52 -13.41
C LYS A 139 -9.33 -0.04 -12.69
N VAL A 140 -8.14 0.41 -13.08
CA VAL A 140 -6.89 -0.03 -12.46
C VAL A 140 -6.49 0.92 -11.33
N GLN A 141 -6.21 0.36 -10.17
CA GLN A 141 -5.69 1.06 -9.00
C GLN A 141 -4.34 0.42 -8.63
N ASP A 142 -3.25 1.17 -8.73
CA ASP A 142 -1.89 0.66 -8.47
C ASP A 142 -1.38 1.23 -7.14
N PHE A 143 -1.19 0.34 -6.18
CA PHE A 143 -0.65 0.62 -4.86
C PHE A 143 0.73 -0.04 -4.66
N SER A 144 1.39 -0.49 -5.71
CA SER A 144 2.75 -1.05 -5.67
C SER A 144 3.83 0.02 -5.56
N SER A 145 5.07 -0.41 -5.37
CA SER A 145 6.25 0.47 -5.45
C SER A 145 6.46 1.09 -6.83
N GLY A 146 5.87 0.49 -7.88
CA GLY A 146 6.13 0.84 -9.27
C GLY A 146 7.44 0.28 -9.82
N ASN A 147 8.17 -0.55 -9.05
CA ASN A 147 9.38 -1.21 -9.56
C ASN A 147 9.01 -2.42 -10.44
N PRO A 148 9.42 -2.46 -11.72
CA PRO A 148 9.10 -3.56 -12.62
C PRO A 148 9.79 -4.89 -12.25
N GLU A 149 10.87 -4.85 -11.48
CA GLU A 149 11.62 -6.03 -11.03
C GLU A 149 10.93 -6.77 -9.89
N HIS A 150 10.08 -6.08 -9.13
CA HIS A 150 9.39 -6.69 -8.01
C HIS A 150 8.18 -7.50 -8.47
N LYS A 151 7.90 -8.58 -7.75
CA LYS A 151 6.76 -9.45 -8.03
C LYS A 151 5.48 -8.75 -7.59
N ARG A 152 4.67 -8.30 -8.55
CA ARG A 152 3.40 -7.63 -8.32
C ARG A 152 2.24 -8.56 -8.55
N PHE A 153 1.22 -8.45 -7.73
CA PHE A 153 -0.02 -9.20 -7.81
C PHE A 153 -1.17 -8.28 -8.20
N ALA A 154 -2.14 -8.82 -8.90
CA ALA A 154 -3.40 -8.15 -9.12
C ALA A 154 -4.52 -8.86 -8.38
N ILE A 155 -5.36 -8.09 -7.72
CA ILE A 155 -6.61 -8.50 -7.10
C ILE A 155 -7.73 -8.01 -8.01
N ILE A 156 -8.52 -8.93 -8.52
CA ILE A 156 -9.74 -8.59 -9.25
C ILE A 156 -10.89 -8.65 -8.26
N ALA A 157 -11.48 -7.51 -8.00
CA ALA A 157 -12.57 -7.38 -7.04
C ALA A 157 -13.69 -6.50 -7.60
N ARG A 158 -14.88 -6.67 -7.04
CA ARG A 158 -16.03 -5.83 -7.39
C ARG A 158 -16.03 -4.56 -6.54
N ASP A 159 -16.26 -3.43 -7.18
CA ASP A 159 -16.43 -2.12 -6.54
C ASP A 159 -17.83 -1.60 -6.89
N GLY A 160 -18.84 -2.05 -6.15
CA GLY A 160 -20.25 -1.85 -6.50
C GLY A 160 -20.65 -2.64 -7.75
N ALA A 161 -21.07 -1.94 -8.81
CA ALA A 161 -21.45 -2.56 -10.09
C ALA A 161 -20.23 -2.81 -11.01
N ASP A 162 -19.10 -2.17 -10.76
CA ASP A 162 -17.91 -2.23 -11.59
C ASP A 162 -16.89 -3.26 -11.06
N THR A 163 -16.14 -3.87 -11.97
CA THR A 163 -14.98 -4.68 -11.62
C THR A 163 -13.74 -3.79 -11.61
N CYS A 164 -12.97 -3.85 -10.55
CA CYS A 164 -11.71 -3.13 -10.43
C CYS A 164 -10.51 -4.10 -10.33
N LYS A 165 -9.38 -3.65 -10.84
CA LYS A 165 -8.09 -4.33 -10.75
C LYS A 165 -7.20 -3.56 -9.80
N VAL A 166 -6.94 -4.13 -8.64
CA VAL A 166 -6.06 -3.56 -7.62
C VAL A 166 -4.70 -4.23 -7.70
N ILE A 167 -3.66 -3.45 -7.93
CA ILE A 167 -2.29 -3.94 -8.01
C ILE A 167 -1.60 -3.69 -6.68
N ILE A 168 -1.03 -4.75 -6.12
CA ILE A 168 -0.27 -4.75 -4.87
C ILE A 168 1.08 -5.44 -5.06
N GLU A 169 1.97 -5.25 -4.11
CA GLU A 169 3.31 -5.85 -4.07
C GLU A 169 3.50 -6.56 -2.73
N PRO A 170 2.87 -7.74 -2.54
CA PRO A 170 3.02 -8.49 -1.31
C PRO A 170 4.41 -9.12 -1.23
N ASP A 171 4.96 -9.22 -0.03
CA ASP A 171 6.07 -10.10 0.24
C ASP A 171 5.63 -11.59 0.24
N GLU A 172 6.59 -12.48 0.40
CA GLU A 172 6.31 -13.92 0.38
C GLU A 172 5.41 -14.34 1.55
N THR A 173 5.54 -13.68 2.69
CA THR A 173 4.77 -13.95 3.90
C THR A 173 3.31 -13.56 3.71
N LEU A 174 3.06 -12.33 3.27
CA LEU A 174 1.72 -11.83 3.00
C LEU A 174 1.03 -12.65 1.89
N ALA A 175 1.75 -12.97 0.81
CA ALA A 175 1.21 -13.78 -0.29
C ALA A 175 0.81 -15.19 0.17
N LYS A 176 1.61 -15.84 1.01
CA LYS A 176 1.30 -17.14 1.61
C LYS A 176 0.11 -17.05 2.57
N THR A 177 0.04 -16.02 3.41
CA THR A 177 -1.07 -15.80 4.32
C THR A 177 -2.38 -15.59 3.57
N MET A 178 -2.36 -14.77 2.50
CA MET A 178 -3.51 -14.58 1.62
C MET A 178 -3.96 -15.89 0.98
N ARG A 179 -3.01 -16.73 0.49
CA ARG A 179 -3.33 -18.04 -0.10
C ARG A 179 -3.92 -19.00 0.94
N ASN A 180 -3.40 -19.04 2.14
CA ASN A 180 -3.92 -19.88 3.21
C ASN A 180 -5.36 -19.52 3.60
N THR A 181 -5.69 -18.22 3.53
CA THR A 181 -7.03 -17.72 3.84
C THR A 181 -8.03 -17.97 2.70
N ALA A 182 -7.61 -17.84 1.44
CA ALA A 182 -8.48 -18.01 0.26
C ALA A 182 -7.80 -18.86 -0.83
N PRO A 183 -7.56 -20.18 -0.60
CA PRO A 183 -6.75 -21.02 -1.48
C PRO A 183 -7.34 -21.20 -2.88
N SER A 184 -8.66 -21.11 -3.03
CA SER A 184 -9.35 -21.22 -4.32
C SER A 184 -9.25 -19.97 -5.20
N LYS A 185 -8.86 -18.84 -4.62
CA LYS A 185 -8.84 -17.53 -5.29
C LYS A 185 -7.44 -16.95 -5.45
N VAL A 186 -6.51 -17.31 -4.58
CA VAL A 186 -5.14 -16.79 -4.56
C VAL A 186 -4.18 -17.79 -5.17
N PHE A 187 -3.51 -17.37 -6.24
CA PHE A 187 -2.51 -18.15 -6.97
C PHE A 187 -1.15 -17.45 -6.85
N LEU A 188 -0.11 -18.21 -6.55
CA LEU A 188 1.24 -17.67 -6.35
C LEU A 188 2.12 -17.74 -7.62
N GLU A 189 1.61 -18.42 -8.66
CA GLU A 189 2.27 -18.63 -9.97
C GLU A 189 1.40 -18.10 -11.10
#